data_dd4b8c9456b9bd4bd14e53089be331b0
#
_entry.id   dd4b8c9456b9bd4bd14e53089be331b0
#
_cell.length_a   1.000
_cell.length_b   1.000
_cell.length_c   1.000
_cell.angle_alpha   90.00
_cell.angle_beta   90.00
_cell.angle_gamma   90.00
#
_symmetry.space_group_name_H-M   'P 1'
#
loop_
_entity.id
_entity.type
_entity.pdbx_description
1 polymer ?
#
loop_
_entity_poly.entity_id
_entity_poly.type
_entity_poly.pdbx_seq_one_letter_code
_entity_poly.pdbx_strand_id
1 'polypeptide(L)'
;MAGFLGPELDGVTAEFLQEGGRAVILFSRNISSRAQLARLTSQIACAAGEAVLVAIDQEPGRVDRLDAIGIPAPSLDTDPDQFELLAARMARAMAELGINLDLAPIADVAQGENPVLAGRNAGSDPEAVIERALAFMNGLEAGGVGSTAKHFPGHGLSRVDPHREVTLIDAGLDELAATHFPPFHSA
;
A
#
# COMPACT_ATOMS: atom_id res chain seq x y z
N MET A 1 14.46 -2.42 -2.07
CA MET A 1 13.50 -3.06 -1.16
C MET A 1 13.53 -4.56 -1.41
N ALA A 2 13.66 -5.38 -0.36
CA ALA A 2 13.70 -6.84 -0.45
C ALA A 2 12.42 -7.45 0.11
N GLY A 3 11.95 -8.55 -0.49
CA GLY A 3 10.89 -9.40 0.06
C GLY A 3 11.43 -10.80 0.31
N PHE A 4 10.85 -11.53 1.28
CA PHE A 4 11.32 -12.85 1.68
C PHE A 4 10.15 -13.82 1.95
N LEU A 5 10.47 -15.07 2.20
CA LEU A 5 9.47 -16.11 2.45
C LEU A 5 9.34 -16.40 3.96
N GLY A 6 8.10 -16.72 4.36
CA GLY A 6 7.80 -17.18 5.72
C GLY A 6 7.72 -16.06 6.77
N PRO A 7 7.37 -16.44 8.02
CA PRO A 7 7.06 -15.51 9.11
C PRO A 7 8.30 -15.13 9.95
N GLU A 8 9.49 -15.54 9.56
CA GLU A 8 10.75 -15.26 10.24
C GLU A 8 11.74 -14.62 9.30
N LEU A 9 12.64 -13.76 9.82
CA LEU A 9 13.71 -13.15 9.04
C LEU A 9 14.71 -14.24 8.61
N ASP A 10 14.84 -14.44 7.29
CA ASP A 10 15.81 -15.40 6.75
C ASP A 10 17.24 -14.83 6.73
N GLY A 11 18.24 -15.73 6.63
CA GLY A 11 19.64 -15.34 6.67
C GLY A 11 20.07 -14.43 5.50
N VAL A 12 19.49 -14.61 4.31
CA VAL A 12 19.81 -13.79 3.13
C VAL A 12 19.32 -12.36 3.30
N THR A 13 18.09 -12.20 3.81
CA THR A 13 17.52 -10.88 4.09
C THR A 13 18.25 -10.20 5.26
N ALA A 14 18.66 -10.96 6.28
CA ALA A 14 19.45 -10.42 7.38
C ALA A 14 20.82 -9.91 6.88
N GLU A 15 21.52 -10.64 6.06
CA GLU A 15 22.80 -10.24 5.44
C GLU A 15 22.62 -9.00 4.56
N PHE A 16 21.59 -8.97 3.71
CA PHE A 16 21.24 -7.78 2.91
C PHE A 16 21.07 -6.53 3.77
N LEU A 17 20.40 -6.63 4.93
CA LEU A 17 20.21 -5.52 5.86
C LEU A 17 21.53 -5.10 6.52
N GLN A 18 22.36 -6.05 6.95
CA GLN A 18 23.68 -5.80 7.55
C GLN A 18 24.65 -5.13 6.57
N GLU A 19 24.55 -5.45 5.28
CA GLU A 19 25.35 -4.86 4.20
C GLU A 19 24.83 -3.48 3.72
N GLY A 20 23.86 -2.89 4.40
CA GLY A 20 23.36 -1.55 4.08
C GLY A 20 22.01 -1.53 3.36
N GLY A 21 21.30 -2.65 3.26
CA GLY A 21 19.90 -2.68 2.83
C GLY A 21 19.02 -1.88 3.78
N ARG A 22 18.11 -1.04 3.25
CA ARG A 22 17.29 -0.12 4.07
C ARG A 22 15.80 -0.22 3.85
N ALA A 23 15.34 -1.25 3.13
CA ALA A 23 13.91 -1.43 2.92
C ALA A 23 13.55 -2.90 2.73
N VAL A 24 12.49 -3.34 3.39
CA VAL A 24 11.84 -4.64 3.20
C VAL A 24 10.35 -4.46 2.95
N ILE A 25 9.74 -5.42 2.26
CA ILE A 25 8.29 -5.48 2.06
C ILE A 25 7.74 -6.78 2.63
N LEU A 26 6.65 -6.64 3.39
CA LEU A 26 5.93 -7.75 3.99
C LEU A 26 4.66 -8.08 3.19
N PHE A 27 4.36 -9.36 3.14
CA PHE A 27 3.16 -9.91 2.51
C PHE A 27 2.40 -10.81 3.51
N SER A 28 1.20 -11.24 3.18
CA SER A 28 0.41 -12.13 4.06
C SER A 28 1.20 -13.37 4.52
N ARG A 29 2.12 -13.90 3.69
CA ARG A 29 2.99 -15.05 4.05
C ARG A 29 3.98 -14.78 5.19
N ASN A 30 4.22 -13.50 5.49
CA ASN A 30 5.12 -13.08 6.57
C ASN A 30 4.37 -12.81 7.89
N ILE A 31 3.02 -12.95 7.91
CA ILE A 31 2.16 -12.49 8.99
C ILE A 31 1.32 -13.66 9.50
N SER A 32 1.43 -13.98 10.78
CA SER A 32 0.63 -15.02 11.43
C SER A 32 -0.08 -14.57 12.71
N SER A 33 0.45 -13.55 13.40
CA SER A 33 -0.15 -12.92 14.56
C SER A 33 0.53 -11.58 14.87
N ARG A 34 -0.12 -10.71 15.65
CA ARG A 34 0.48 -9.45 16.11
C ARG A 34 1.82 -9.66 16.82
N ALA A 35 1.88 -10.63 17.71
CA ALA A 35 3.10 -10.92 18.47
C ALA A 35 4.25 -11.45 17.59
N GLN A 36 3.94 -12.27 16.58
CA GLN A 36 4.94 -12.74 15.63
C GLN A 36 5.44 -11.59 14.75
N LEU A 37 4.52 -10.75 14.23
CA LEU A 37 4.87 -9.62 13.38
C LEU A 37 5.75 -8.60 14.12
N ALA A 38 5.42 -8.26 15.37
CA ALA A 38 6.25 -7.37 16.20
C ALA A 38 7.67 -7.92 16.42
N ARG A 39 7.81 -9.25 16.60
CA ARG A 39 9.14 -9.88 16.68
C ARG A 39 9.89 -9.79 15.36
N LEU A 40 9.22 -10.05 14.25
CA LEU A 40 9.81 -10.00 12.91
C LEU A 40 10.35 -8.60 12.59
N THR A 41 9.54 -7.56 12.81
CA THR A 41 9.96 -6.16 12.56
C THR A 41 11.08 -5.72 13.49
N SER A 42 11.09 -6.19 14.75
CA SER A 42 12.21 -5.98 15.66
C SER A 42 13.50 -6.65 15.19
N GLN A 43 13.42 -7.86 14.64
CA GLN A 43 14.57 -8.55 14.04
C GLN A 43 15.10 -7.81 12.81
N ILE A 44 14.20 -7.30 11.95
CA ILE A 44 14.55 -6.47 10.79
C ILE A 44 15.30 -5.21 11.24
N ALA A 45 14.76 -4.48 12.20
CA ALA A 45 15.37 -3.26 12.73
C ALA A 45 16.75 -3.54 13.37
N CYS A 46 16.87 -4.63 14.12
CA CYS A 46 18.14 -5.06 14.72
C CYS A 46 19.17 -5.43 13.65
N ALA A 47 18.80 -6.16 12.62
CA ALA A 47 19.70 -6.55 11.53
C ALA A 47 20.18 -5.34 10.71
N ALA A 48 19.31 -4.36 10.48
CA ALA A 48 19.65 -3.13 9.77
C ALA A 48 20.60 -2.21 10.57
N GLY A 49 20.53 -2.23 11.90
CA GLY A 49 21.34 -1.40 12.79
C GLY A 49 21.09 0.11 12.70
N GLU A 50 20.26 0.55 11.76
CA GLU A 50 19.89 1.93 11.46
C GLU A 50 18.42 2.00 11.04
N ALA A 51 17.93 3.18 10.67
CA ALA A 51 16.56 3.34 10.16
C ALA A 51 16.31 2.47 8.92
N VAL A 52 15.24 1.71 8.94
CA VAL A 52 14.81 0.80 7.88
C VAL A 52 13.34 1.02 7.54
N LEU A 53 12.99 0.99 6.26
CA LEU A 53 11.61 0.98 5.81
C LEU A 53 11.07 -0.45 5.88
N VAL A 54 9.99 -0.61 6.63
CA VAL A 54 9.20 -1.85 6.67
C VAL A 54 7.88 -1.55 5.99
N ALA A 55 7.77 -1.98 4.74
CA ALA A 55 6.64 -1.69 3.87
C ALA A 55 5.62 -2.83 3.83
N ILE A 56 4.38 -2.50 3.49
CA ILE A 56 3.29 -3.44 3.26
C ILE A 56 2.35 -2.87 2.18
N ASP A 57 1.57 -3.74 1.53
CA ASP A 57 0.38 -3.35 0.76
C ASP A 57 -0.86 -3.54 1.64
N GLN A 58 -1.29 -2.53 2.35
CA GLN A 58 -2.48 -2.53 3.19
C GLN A 58 -3.50 -1.55 2.59
N GLU A 59 -4.22 -2.01 1.57
CA GLU A 59 -5.08 -1.16 0.74
C GLU A 59 -6.52 -1.13 1.27
N PRO A 60 -7.25 -0.04 1.08
CA PRO A 60 -8.70 -0.06 1.20
C PRO A 60 -9.29 -1.11 0.25
N GLY A 61 -10.17 -1.98 0.74
CA GLY A 61 -10.84 -2.99 -0.07
C GLY A 61 -10.13 -4.35 -0.09
N ARG A 62 -9.92 -4.92 -1.29
CA ARG A 62 -9.55 -6.34 -1.46
C ARG A 62 -8.15 -6.74 -0.99
N VAL A 63 -7.20 -5.83 -1.01
CA VAL A 63 -5.81 -6.14 -0.63
C VAL A 63 -5.57 -5.72 0.82
N ASP A 64 -6.00 -6.56 1.72
CA ASP A 64 -5.91 -6.38 3.17
C ASP A 64 -5.04 -7.49 3.77
N ARG A 65 -3.79 -7.16 4.14
CA ARG A 65 -2.80 -8.13 4.63
C ARG A 65 -2.92 -8.36 6.14
N LEU A 66 -3.51 -7.41 6.85
CA LEU A 66 -3.54 -7.38 8.31
C LEU A 66 -4.90 -7.74 8.91
N ASP A 67 -5.95 -7.92 8.08
CA ASP A 67 -7.29 -8.30 8.54
C ASP A 67 -7.26 -9.58 9.38
N ALA A 68 -6.52 -10.59 8.94
CA ALA A 68 -6.39 -11.88 9.66
C ALA A 68 -5.84 -11.75 11.10
N ILE A 69 -5.17 -10.63 11.42
CA ILE A 69 -4.67 -10.33 12.78
C ILE A 69 -5.45 -9.19 13.45
N GLY A 70 -6.64 -8.87 12.94
CA GLY A 70 -7.57 -7.91 13.50
C GLY A 70 -7.16 -6.44 13.34
N ILE A 71 -6.52 -6.10 12.20
CA ILE A 71 -6.20 -4.73 11.79
C ILE A 71 -6.73 -4.53 10.37
N PRO A 72 -8.07 -4.45 10.19
CA PRO A 72 -8.64 -4.30 8.87
C PRO A 72 -8.38 -2.91 8.28
N ALA A 73 -8.19 -2.84 6.97
CA ALA A 73 -8.23 -1.60 6.23
C ALA A 73 -9.67 -1.05 6.17
N PRO A 74 -9.87 0.27 6.07
CA PRO A 74 -11.18 0.83 5.84
C PRO A 74 -11.77 0.33 4.51
N SER A 75 -13.06 0.01 4.49
CA SER A 75 -13.75 -0.36 3.26
C SER A 75 -13.90 0.85 2.34
N LEU A 76 -13.87 0.62 1.03
CA LEU A 76 -14.16 1.67 0.04
C LEU A 76 -15.60 2.23 0.14
N ASP A 77 -16.53 1.44 0.73
CA ASP A 77 -17.91 1.87 0.99
C ASP A 77 -18.07 2.63 2.31
N THR A 78 -16.98 2.85 3.06
CA THR A 78 -17.01 3.61 4.32
C THR A 78 -17.40 5.06 4.05
N ASP A 79 -18.23 5.60 4.94
CA ASP A 79 -18.58 7.02 4.94
C ASP A 79 -17.32 7.90 4.92
N PRO A 80 -17.25 8.93 4.05
CA PRO A 80 -16.07 9.77 3.91
C PRO A 80 -15.57 10.37 5.23
N ASP A 81 -16.49 10.80 6.11
CA ASP A 81 -16.14 11.41 7.41
C ASP A 81 -15.47 10.42 8.38
N GLN A 82 -15.70 9.10 8.18
CA GLN A 82 -15.11 8.05 9.00
C GLN A 82 -13.88 7.41 8.37
N PHE A 83 -13.70 7.55 7.06
CA PHE A 83 -12.67 6.85 6.31
C PHE A 83 -11.26 7.22 6.79
N GLU A 84 -10.96 8.52 6.90
CA GLU A 84 -9.68 9.02 7.41
C GLU A 84 -9.42 8.57 8.86
N LEU A 85 -10.43 8.60 9.72
CA LEU A 85 -10.30 8.16 11.11
C LEU A 85 -9.98 6.65 11.21
N LEU A 86 -10.61 5.83 10.37
CA LEU A 86 -10.34 4.39 10.34
C LEU A 86 -8.93 4.11 9.79
N ALA A 87 -8.50 4.83 8.75
CA ALA A 87 -7.13 4.75 8.25
C ALA A 87 -6.10 5.13 9.32
N ALA A 88 -6.36 6.19 10.11
CA ALA A 88 -5.49 6.59 11.21
C ALA A 88 -5.41 5.53 12.33
N ARG A 89 -6.52 4.87 12.65
CA ARG A 89 -6.52 3.76 13.63
C ARG A 89 -5.74 2.56 13.14
N MET A 90 -5.92 2.18 11.88
CA MET A 90 -5.15 1.13 11.22
C MET A 90 -3.66 1.46 11.24
N ALA A 91 -3.27 2.66 10.83
CA ALA A 91 -1.89 3.11 10.77
C ALA A 91 -1.19 3.11 12.14
N ARG A 92 -1.87 3.53 13.21
CA ARG A 92 -1.33 3.43 14.58
C ARG A 92 -1.02 1.99 14.96
N ALA A 93 -1.94 1.07 14.64
CA ALA A 93 -1.70 -0.34 14.91
C ALA A 93 -0.55 -0.91 14.06
N MET A 94 -0.37 -0.43 12.83
CA MET A 94 0.78 -0.76 11.97
C MET A 94 2.08 -0.24 12.58
N ALA A 95 2.13 1.03 12.99
CA ALA A 95 3.30 1.65 13.60
C ALA A 95 3.72 0.94 14.90
N GLU A 96 2.76 0.55 15.75
CA GLU A 96 3.01 -0.24 16.97
C GLU A 96 3.64 -1.61 16.67
N LEU A 97 3.38 -2.16 15.48
CA LEU A 97 3.98 -3.40 14.99
C LEU A 97 5.25 -3.19 14.17
N GLY A 98 5.78 -1.96 14.12
CA GLY A 98 7.02 -1.64 13.42
C GLY A 98 6.91 -1.52 11.89
N ILE A 99 5.69 -1.42 11.33
CA ILE A 99 5.45 -1.08 9.93
C ILE A 99 5.41 0.44 9.82
N ASN A 100 6.20 1.02 8.91
CA ASN A 100 6.35 2.46 8.78
C ASN A 100 6.12 3.01 7.37
N LEU A 101 5.80 2.14 6.40
CA LEU A 101 5.44 2.52 5.04
C LEU A 101 4.28 1.67 4.53
N ASP A 102 3.24 2.29 4.03
CA ASP A 102 2.18 1.62 3.27
C ASP A 102 2.29 1.94 1.79
N LEU A 103 2.33 0.90 0.96
CA LEU A 103 2.28 1.04 -0.50
C LEU A 103 0.82 1.18 -0.95
N ALA A 104 0.17 2.19 -0.45
CA ALA A 104 -1.22 2.60 -0.68
C ALA A 104 -1.34 4.12 -0.44
N PRO A 105 -2.37 4.78 -0.96
CA PRO A 105 -3.57 4.26 -1.62
C PRO A 105 -3.41 3.93 -3.10
N ILE A 106 -4.46 3.28 -3.67
CA ILE A 106 -4.68 3.22 -5.11
C ILE A 106 -5.23 4.57 -5.57
N ALA A 107 -4.43 5.27 -6.37
CA ALA A 107 -4.77 6.56 -6.98
C ALA A 107 -5.12 6.43 -8.48
N ASP A 108 -5.34 5.20 -8.94
CA ASP A 108 -5.74 4.91 -10.31
C ASP A 108 -7.21 5.28 -10.55
N VAL A 109 -7.49 5.98 -11.64
CA VAL A 109 -8.86 6.28 -12.11
C VAL A 109 -9.30 5.15 -13.03
N ALA A 110 -10.20 4.26 -12.59
CA ALA A 110 -10.62 3.12 -13.37
C ALA A 110 -11.50 3.52 -14.55
N GLN A 111 -11.17 3.08 -15.74
CA GLN A 111 -12.00 3.24 -16.94
C GLN A 111 -12.32 1.88 -17.56
N GLY A 112 -13.62 1.57 -17.61
CA GLY A 112 -14.10 0.28 -18.11
C GLY A 112 -13.79 -0.90 -17.20
N GLU A 113 -13.74 -2.10 -17.75
CA GLU A 113 -13.41 -3.31 -17.01
C GLU A 113 -11.90 -3.40 -16.79
N ASN A 114 -11.50 -3.35 -15.55
CA ASN A 114 -10.11 -3.51 -15.12
C ASN A 114 -10.02 -4.58 -14.01
N PRO A 115 -9.59 -5.80 -14.34
CA PRO A 115 -9.59 -6.91 -13.39
C PRO A 115 -8.61 -6.72 -12.23
N VAL A 116 -7.58 -5.88 -12.41
CA VAL A 116 -6.58 -5.60 -11.38
C VAL A 116 -7.12 -4.62 -10.35
N LEU A 117 -7.85 -3.60 -10.80
CA LEU A 117 -8.38 -2.54 -9.94
C LEU A 117 -9.74 -2.88 -9.32
N ALA A 118 -10.43 -3.92 -9.80
CA ALA A 118 -11.73 -4.32 -9.28
C ALA A 118 -11.71 -4.53 -7.76
N GLY A 119 -12.49 -3.73 -7.02
CA GLY A 119 -12.55 -3.76 -5.56
C GLY A 119 -11.31 -3.22 -4.84
N ARG A 120 -10.50 -2.39 -5.51
CA ARG A 120 -9.29 -1.79 -4.96
C ARG A 120 -9.25 -0.27 -5.08
N ASN A 121 -9.94 0.32 -6.06
CA ASN A 121 -9.89 1.75 -6.35
C ASN A 121 -11.22 2.45 -6.00
N ALA A 122 -11.16 3.77 -5.88
CA ALA A 122 -12.32 4.61 -5.50
C ALA A 122 -13.29 4.91 -6.65
N GLY A 123 -13.04 4.40 -7.87
CA GLY A 123 -13.97 4.55 -8.99
C GLY A 123 -13.36 5.14 -10.25
N SER A 124 -14.22 5.72 -11.09
CA SER A 124 -13.88 6.28 -12.41
C SER A 124 -13.91 7.80 -12.48
N ASP A 125 -14.29 8.46 -11.40
CA ASP A 125 -14.27 9.91 -11.27
C ASP A 125 -12.95 10.35 -10.61
N PRO A 126 -12.11 11.16 -11.30
CA PRO A 126 -10.84 11.63 -10.75
C PRO A 126 -10.97 12.37 -9.43
N GLU A 127 -12.02 13.19 -9.25
CA GLU A 127 -12.23 13.96 -8.02
C GLU A 127 -12.55 13.03 -6.84
N ALA A 128 -13.39 12.02 -7.04
CA ALA A 128 -13.67 11.01 -6.02
C ALA A 128 -12.42 10.19 -5.65
N VAL A 129 -11.57 9.88 -6.63
CA VAL A 129 -10.28 9.19 -6.39
C VAL A 129 -9.35 10.08 -5.57
N ILE A 130 -9.23 11.38 -5.92
CA ILE A 130 -8.42 12.36 -5.18
C ILE A 130 -8.88 12.45 -3.73
N GLU A 131 -10.17 12.71 -3.51
CA GLU A 131 -10.74 12.84 -2.17
C GLU A 131 -10.44 11.61 -1.30
N ARG A 132 -10.67 10.42 -1.84
CA ARG A 132 -10.47 9.18 -1.11
C ARG A 132 -8.99 8.87 -0.87
N ALA A 133 -8.14 9.15 -1.85
CA ALA A 133 -6.70 8.96 -1.71
C ALA A 133 -6.11 9.90 -0.64
N LEU A 134 -6.48 11.19 -0.66
CA LEU A 134 -6.02 12.16 0.33
C LEU A 134 -6.51 11.81 1.74
N ALA A 135 -7.77 11.43 1.91
CA ALA A 135 -8.28 11.01 3.22
C ALA A 135 -7.52 9.79 3.77
N PHE A 136 -7.18 8.82 2.91
CA PHE A 136 -6.37 7.66 3.33
C PHE A 136 -4.95 8.06 3.72
N MET A 137 -4.29 8.91 2.93
CA MET A 137 -2.92 9.38 3.19
C MET A 137 -2.85 10.22 4.48
N ASN A 138 -3.81 11.13 4.68
CA ASN A 138 -3.91 11.91 5.93
C ASN A 138 -4.07 10.99 7.15
N GLY A 139 -4.90 9.95 7.01
CA GLY A 139 -5.06 8.96 8.07
C GLY A 139 -3.76 8.19 8.36
N LEU A 140 -3.03 7.75 7.32
CA LEU A 140 -1.74 7.08 7.49
C LEU A 140 -0.72 7.99 8.20
N GLU A 141 -0.59 9.24 7.76
CA GLU A 141 0.30 10.23 8.38
C GLU A 141 -0.07 10.50 9.84
N ALA A 142 -1.35 10.70 10.14
CA ALA A 142 -1.84 10.89 11.51
C ALA A 142 -1.60 9.67 12.41
N GLY A 143 -1.46 8.48 11.84
CA GLY A 143 -1.08 7.25 12.52
C GLY A 143 0.42 6.99 12.59
N GLY A 144 1.26 7.80 11.94
CA GLY A 144 2.72 7.68 11.95
C GLY A 144 3.28 6.71 10.90
N VAL A 145 2.55 6.44 9.82
CA VAL A 145 2.95 5.58 8.70
C VAL A 145 3.03 6.41 7.41
N GLY A 146 4.14 6.29 6.67
CA GLY A 146 4.26 6.88 5.35
C GLY A 146 3.34 6.20 4.33
N SER A 147 2.93 6.93 3.30
CA SER A 147 2.07 6.45 2.22
C SER A 147 2.77 6.48 0.86
N THR A 148 2.26 5.72 -0.11
CA THR A 148 2.75 5.70 -1.49
C THR A 148 1.59 5.54 -2.45
N ALA A 149 1.17 6.64 -3.06
CA ALA A 149 0.13 6.62 -4.09
C ALA A 149 0.57 5.78 -5.30
N LYS A 150 -0.30 4.89 -5.79
CA LYS A 150 0.02 3.96 -6.88
C LYS A 150 -1.19 3.76 -7.80
N HIS A 151 -0.94 3.40 -9.08
CA HIS A 151 0.31 3.01 -9.76
C HIS A 151 0.68 4.06 -10.81
N PHE A 152 1.49 5.01 -10.47
CA PHE A 152 1.91 6.06 -11.40
C PHE A 152 2.50 5.46 -12.70
N PRO A 153 2.18 6.01 -13.89
CA PRO A 153 1.39 7.23 -14.16
C PRO A 153 -0.13 7.01 -14.28
N GLY A 154 -0.67 5.86 -13.86
CA GLY A 154 -2.09 5.50 -13.90
C GLY A 154 -2.33 4.18 -14.61
N HIS A 155 -2.87 3.20 -13.88
CA HIS A 155 -3.16 1.85 -14.37
C HIS A 155 -4.64 1.68 -14.76
N GLY A 156 -5.43 2.75 -14.68
CA GLY A 156 -6.88 2.71 -14.86
C GLY A 156 -7.39 2.24 -16.21
N LEU A 157 -6.60 2.47 -17.29
CA LEU A 157 -6.93 2.06 -18.66
C LEU A 157 -6.48 0.63 -18.98
N SER A 158 -5.77 -0.05 -18.09
CA SER A 158 -5.32 -1.41 -18.35
C SER A 158 -6.50 -2.38 -18.41
N ARG A 159 -6.44 -3.29 -19.38
CA ARG A 159 -7.42 -4.38 -19.55
C ARG A 159 -6.86 -5.75 -19.17
N VAL A 160 -5.57 -5.80 -18.86
CA VAL A 160 -4.84 -7.03 -18.55
C VAL A 160 -4.07 -6.88 -17.23
N ASP A 161 -3.79 -8.02 -16.62
CA ASP A 161 -3.00 -8.06 -15.39
C ASP A 161 -1.50 -7.96 -15.72
N PRO A 162 -0.79 -6.89 -15.28
CA PRO A 162 0.63 -6.71 -15.56
C PRO A 162 1.52 -7.77 -14.92
N HIS A 163 1.01 -8.56 -13.97
CA HIS A 163 1.72 -9.71 -13.42
C HIS A 163 1.77 -10.91 -14.37
N ARG A 164 0.94 -10.89 -15.43
CA ARG A 164 0.80 -12.01 -16.39
C ARG A 164 1.28 -11.64 -17.77
N GLU A 165 1.09 -10.39 -18.19
CA GLU A 165 1.44 -9.94 -19.53
C GLU A 165 1.76 -8.44 -19.55
N VAL A 166 2.49 -8.01 -20.57
CA VAL A 166 2.83 -6.60 -20.73
C VAL A 166 1.58 -5.79 -21.02
N THR A 167 1.30 -4.81 -20.19
CA THR A 167 0.19 -3.88 -20.37
C THR A 167 0.62 -2.75 -21.30
N LEU A 168 -0.15 -2.55 -22.37
CA LEU A 168 -0.05 -1.37 -23.22
C LEU A 168 -1.25 -0.47 -22.94
N ILE A 169 -0.99 0.81 -22.71
CA ILE A 169 -2.02 1.84 -22.55
C ILE A 169 -1.93 2.73 -23.78
N ASP A 170 -2.95 2.61 -24.64
CA ASP A 170 -3.09 3.43 -25.85
C ASP A 170 -3.89 4.70 -25.53
N ALA A 171 -3.23 5.65 -24.86
CA ALA A 171 -3.79 6.94 -24.49
C ALA A 171 -2.78 8.05 -24.79
N GLY A 172 -3.26 9.18 -25.27
CA GLY A 172 -2.46 10.38 -25.48
C GLY A 172 -2.08 11.07 -24.16
N LEU A 173 -0.99 11.85 -24.18
CA LEU A 173 -0.58 12.60 -22.99
C LEU A 173 -1.66 13.56 -22.48
N ASP A 174 -2.43 14.17 -23.37
CA ASP A 174 -3.52 15.08 -23.00
C ASP A 174 -4.63 14.36 -22.22
N GLU A 175 -4.96 13.14 -22.62
CA GLU A 175 -5.93 12.29 -21.91
C GLU A 175 -5.39 11.87 -20.54
N LEU A 176 -4.14 11.43 -20.47
CA LEU A 176 -3.50 11.07 -19.22
C LEU A 176 -3.41 12.26 -18.26
N ALA A 177 -3.05 13.44 -18.78
CA ALA A 177 -2.95 14.68 -18.02
C ALA A 177 -4.32 15.16 -17.50
N ALA A 178 -5.38 14.96 -18.26
CA ALA A 178 -6.73 15.39 -17.87
C ALA A 178 -7.39 14.45 -16.84
N THR A 179 -7.06 13.16 -16.85
CA THR A 179 -7.82 12.14 -16.12
C THR A 179 -6.96 11.35 -15.12
N HIS A 180 -5.77 10.89 -15.53
CA HIS A 180 -5.00 9.92 -14.77
C HIS A 180 -3.89 10.54 -13.91
N PHE A 181 -3.32 11.68 -14.31
CA PHE A 181 -2.28 12.34 -13.52
C PHE A 181 -2.80 13.15 -12.32
N PRO A 182 -4.00 13.76 -12.34
CA PRO A 182 -4.46 14.62 -11.25
C PRO A 182 -4.40 13.95 -9.87
N PRO A 183 -4.81 12.68 -9.66
CA PRO A 183 -4.69 12.05 -8.35
C PRO A 183 -3.26 11.96 -7.81
N PHE A 184 -2.27 11.78 -8.69
CA PHE A 184 -0.86 11.73 -8.30
C PHE A 184 -0.23 13.10 -8.08
N HIS A 185 -0.77 14.16 -8.71
CA HIS A 185 -0.36 15.54 -8.44
C HIS A 185 -0.91 16.06 -7.11
N SER A 186 -2.03 15.51 -6.66
CA SER A 186 -2.69 15.90 -5.39
C SER A 186 -2.13 15.15 -4.19
N ALA A 187 -1.56 13.96 -4.41
CA ALA A 187 -0.92 13.10 -3.42
C ALA A 187 0.53 13.51 -3.18
#